data_92f695e5cdcc982f26ccb33293b7ce10
#
_entry.id   92f695e5cdcc982f26ccb33293b7ce10
#
_cell.length_a   1.000
_cell.length_b   1.000
_cell.length_c   1.000
_cell.angle_alpha   90.00
_cell.angle_beta   90.00
_cell.angle_gamma   90.00
#
_symmetry.space_group_name_H-M   'P 1'
#
loop_
_entity.id
_entity.type
_entity.pdbx_description
1 polymer ?
#
loop_
_entity_poly.entity_id
_entity_poly.type
_entity_poly.pdbx_seq_one_letter_code
_entity_poly.pdbx_strand_id
1 'polypeptide(L)'
;MFSALDTQMMQTALELAKLGRFSTSPNPRVGCVIAHGAQIVGQGFHVKAGEPHAEVHALRQAGAAAKGATAYVTLEPCSHYGRTPPCAEALVHSGVTRVVTAMTDPNPLVAGKGLSMLEAAGIRTESGLLEAQARELNRGFLSRIERGRPFVRLKCAASLDGKTALSDGRSFWITGEAAREDVQILRAESCAVLTGIGTVLADNPKLNVRSFPTLRQPARIVLDSRLQIPLDCRLVTDTDSPTVIVTLSSDEQRLQALSAFEHIRIIRPSEHINGRINLLSLMPQLAELGFGEVLVEAGSTLASAFLKDGLVDEIVLYQAPKLLGAGKPLFSLPENPAALLSDGPWQSQSAEIIGQDIKWVLRKKSV
;
A
#
# COMPACT_ATOMS: atom_id res chain seq x y z
N MET A 1 -29.29 10.23 -9.96
CA MET A 1 -28.42 9.85 -11.13
C MET A 1 -27.41 10.95 -11.29
N PHE A 2 -26.13 10.61 -11.31
CA PHE A 2 -25.04 11.58 -11.46
C PHE A 2 -24.98 12.15 -12.88
N SER A 3 -24.69 13.43 -13.01
CA SER A 3 -24.48 14.11 -14.28
C SER A 3 -23.07 13.88 -14.86
N ALA A 4 -22.88 14.22 -16.12
CA ALA A 4 -21.53 14.22 -16.72
C ALA A 4 -20.59 15.20 -15.99
N LEU A 5 -21.12 16.32 -15.52
CA LEU A 5 -20.36 17.29 -14.74
C LEU A 5 -19.94 16.75 -13.38
N ASP A 6 -20.83 16.02 -12.66
CA ASP A 6 -20.46 15.35 -11.41
C ASP A 6 -19.30 14.37 -11.65
N THR A 7 -19.38 13.60 -12.74
CA THR A 7 -18.31 12.66 -13.12
C THR A 7 -16.97 13.37 -13.35
N GLN A 8 -16.99 14.49 -14.07
CA GLN A 8 -15.79 15.29 -14.31
C GLN A 8 -15.17 15.85 -13.01
N MET A 9 -16.00 16.39 -12.11
CA MET A 9 -15.53 16.93 -10.83
C MET A 9 -14.96 15.83 -9.94
N MET A 10 -15.62 14.67 -9.86
CA MET A 10 -15.12 13.53 -9.08
C MET A 10 -13.83 12.96 -9.70
N GLN A 11 -13.71 12.91 -11.03
CA GLN A 11 -12.46 12.52 -11.69
C GLN A 11 -11.32 13.46 -11.30
N THR A 12 -11.57 14.78 -11.26
CA THR A 12 -10.58 15.76 -10.78
C THR A 12 -10.19 15.50 -9.32
N ALA A 13 -11.17 15.21 -8.46
CA ALA A 13 -10.89 14.87 -7.06
C ALA A 13 -10.03 13.59 -6.92
N LEU A 14 -10.28 12.57 -7.76
CA LEU A 14 -9.47 11.35 -7.81
C LEU A 14 -8.03 11.61 -8.28
N GLU A 15 -7.83 12.48 -9.29
CA GLU A 15 -6.48 12.86 -9.73
C GLU A 15 -5.72 13.62 -8.63
N LEU A 16 -6.40 14.51 -7.88
CA LEU A 16 -5.81 15.17 -6.71
C LEU A 16 -5.42 14.15 -5.62
N ALA A 17 -6.28 13.18 -5.34
CA ALA A 17 -6.01 12.13 -4.35
C ALA A 17 -4.75 11.31 -4.68
N LYS A 18 -4.45 11.09 -5.97
CA LYS A 18 -3.23 10.39 -6.43
C LYS A 18 -1.94 11.12 -6.04
N LEU A 19 -1.98 12.44 -5.83
CA LEU A 19 -0.81 13.21 -5.40
C LEU A 19 -0.34 12.79 -4.00
N GLY A 20 -1.23 12.28 -3.15
CA GLY A 20 -0.93 11.75 -1.83
C GLY A 20 -0.37 10.31 -1.82
N ARG A 21 -0.17 9.66 -2.98
CA ARG A 21 0.16 8.22 -3.07
C ARG A 21 1.43 7.80 -2.34
N PHE A 22 2.39 8.70 -2.12
CA PHE A 22 3.67 8.40 -1.48
C PHE A 22 3.75 8.86 -0.01
N SER A 23 2.75 9.59 0.50
CA SER A 23 2.89 10.32 1.75
C SER A 23 1.79 10.09 2.78
N THR A 24 0.57 9.74 2.35
CA THR A 24 -0.59 9.69 3.27
C THR A 24 -0.63 8.48 4.19
N SER A 25 0.03 7.37 3.86
CA SER A 25 -0.01 6.15 4.70
C SER A 25 0.37 6.44 6.16
N PRO A 26 -0.37 5.90 7.15
CA PRO A 26 -1.42 4.86 7.05
C PRO A 26 -2.83 5.37 6.70
N ASN A 27 -3.01 6.68 6.48
CA ASN A 27 -4.28 7.30 6.12
C ASN A 27 -4.67 7.02 4.66
N PRO A 28 -5.96 7.09 4.31
CA PRO A 28 -6.40 6.97 2.92
C PRO A 28 -5.94 8.17 2.08
N ARG A 29 -5.85 7.93 0.78
CA ARG A 29 -5.61 8.94 -0.25
C ARG A 29 -6.94 9.59 -0.58
N VAL A 30 -7.11 10.85 -0.23
CA VAL A 30 -8.36 11.59 -0.40
C VAL A 30 -8.11 12.87 -1.18
N GLY A 31 -9.01 13.16 -2.10
CA GLY A 31 -9.09 14.42 -2.84
C GLY A 31 -10.46 15.06 -2.68
N CYS A 32 -10.51 16.38 -2.73
CA CYS A 32 -11.71 17.17 -2.62
C CYS A 32 -11.72 18.29 -3.65
N VAL A 33 -12.87 18.47 -4.31
CA VAL A 33 -13.16 19.59 -5.21
C VAL A 33 -14.43 20.28 -4.75
N ILE A 34 -14.43 21.60 -4.68
CA ILE A 34 -15.60 22.43 -4.38
C ILE A 34 -15.90 23.26 -5.64
N ALA A 35 -17.14 23.19 -6.14
CA ALA A 35 -17.48 23.80 -7.40
C ALA A 35 -18.91 24.37 -7.45
N HIS A 36 -19.10 25.45 -8.21
CA HIS A 36 -20.39 25.93 -8.69
C HIS A 36 -20.55 25.55 -10.17
N GLY A 37 -21.37 24.53 -10.43
CA GLY A 37 -21.44 23.97 -11.77
C GLY A 37 -20.05 23.52 -12.25
N ALA A 38 -19.59 24.03 -13.39
CA ALA A 38 -18.27 23.74 -13.95
C ALA A 38 -17.11 24.56 -13.32
N GLN A 39 -17.42 25.59 -12.54
CA GLN A 39 -16.42 26.45 -11.95
C GLN A 39 -15.88 25.88 -10.63
N ILE A 40 -14.66 25.41 -10.63
CA ILE A 40 -13.96 24.99 -9.40
C ILE A 40 -13.56 26.24 -8.61
N VAL A 41 -14.02 26.35 -7.35
CA VAL A 41 -13.70 27.44 -6.42
C VAL A 41 -12.69 27.01 -5.35
N GLY A 42 -12.55 25.71 -5.11
CA GLY A 42 -11.54 25.17 -4.19
C GLY A 42 -11.22 23.71 -4.51
N GLN A 43 -9.98 23.34 -4.25
CA GLN A 43 -9.52 21.96 -4.42
C GLN A 43 -8.41 21.63 -3.43
N GLY A 44 -8.28 20.37 -3.09
CA GLY A 44 -7.26 19.90 -2.17
C GLY A 44 -7.13 18.39 -2.14
N PHE A 45 -6.05 17.92 -1.55
CA PHE A 45 -5.83 16.51 -1.28
C PHE A 45 -5.19 16.33 0.10
N HIS A 46 -5.30 15.14 0.67
CA HIS A 46 -4.60 14.80 1.91
C HIS A 46 -3.11 14.64 1.61
N VAL A 47 -2.30 15.56 2.13
CA VAL A 47 -0.86 15.64 1.79
C VAL A 47 -0.06 14.59 2.55
N LYS A 48 -0.27 14.49 3.88
CA LYS A 48 0.51 13.60 4.75
C LYS A 48 -0.29 13.22 6.01
N ALA A 49 -0.06 12.01 6.51
CA ALA A 49 -0.65 11.56 7.77
C ALA A 49 -0.35 12.54 8.92
N GLY A 50 -1.40 12.94 9.65
CA GLY A 50 -1.32 13.91 10.75
C GLY A 50 -1.49 15.38 10.34
N GLU A 51 -1.55 15.68 9.06
CA GLU A 51 -1.84 16.98 8.49
C GLU A 51 -3.34 17.14 8.14
N PRO A 52 -3.82 18.35 7.76
CA PRO A 52 -5.21 18.57 7.38
C PRO A 52 -5.69 17.65 6.26
N HIS A 53 -6.97 17.30 6.30
CA HIS A 53 -7.61 16.48 5.28
C HIS A 53 -7.89 17.28 3.99
N ALA A 54 -8.23 16.59 2.91
CA ALA A 54 -8.46 17.19 1.59
C ALA A 54 -9.52 18.29 1.60
N GLU A 55 -10.62 18.06 2.36
CA GLU A 55 -11.73 19.00 2.50
C GLU A 55 -11.26 20.33 3.11
N VAL A 56 -10.38 20.27 4.11
CA VAL A 56 -9.85 21.47 4.77
C VAL A 56 -9.02 22.30 3.79
N HIS A 57 -8.21 21.67 2.95
CA HIS A 57 -7.45 22.37 1.92
C HIS A 57 -8.37 22.99 0.87
N ALA A 58 -9.36 22.25 0.39
CA ALA A 58 -10.34 22.74 -0.58
C ALA A 58 -11.17 23.89 -0.04
N LEU A 59 -11.65 23.80 1.21
CA LEU A 59 -12.41 24.86 1.88
C LEU A 59 -11.59 26.13 2.13
N ARG A 60 -10.32 25.99 2.51
CA ARG A 60 -9.42 27.15 2.67
C ARG A 60 -9.22 27.89 1.36
N GLN A 61 -9.10 27.18 0.25
CA GLN A 61 -8.97 27.79 -1.07
C GLN A 61 -10.28 28.45 -1.52
N ALA A 62 -11.42 27.80 -1.29
CA ALA A 62 -12.73 28.30 -1.70
C ALA A 62 -13.16 29.54 -0.90
N GLY A 63 -12.82 29.63 0.40
CA GLY A 63 -13.24 30.70 1.27
C GLY A 63 -14.75 30.91 1.24
N ALA A 64 -15.19 32.14 1.10
CA ALA A 64 -16.61 32.52 1.02
C ALA A 64 -17.34 31.94 -0.22
N ALA A 65 -16.61 31.59 -1.27
CA ALA A 65 -17.18 30.97 -2.48
C ALA A 65 -17.62 29.51 -2.26
N ALA A 66 -17.33 28.91 -1.11
CA ALA A 66 -17.88 27.60 -0.77
C ALA A 66 -19.39 27.62 -0.55
N LYS A 67 -19.95 28.75 -0.15
CA LYS A 67 -21.39 28.88 0.14
C LYS A 67 -22.24 28.60 -1.11
N GLY A 68 -23.17 27.66 -1.00
CA GLY A 68 -24.05 27.25 -2.09
C GLY A 68 -23.41 26.29 -3.11
N ALA A 69 -22.11 25.95 -2.97
CA ALA A 69 -21.39 25.07 -3.87
C ALA A 69 -21.71 23.58 -3.61
N THR A 70 -21.25 22.72 -4.52
CA THR A 70 -21.17 21.27 -4.36
C THR A 70 -19.73 20.87 -4.02
N ALA A 71 -19.56 20.03 -3.00
CA ALA A 71 -18.28 19.40 -2.66
C ALA A 71 -18.26 17.96 -3.19
N TYR A 72 -17.19 17.60 -3.90
CA TYR A 72 -16.91 16.25 -4.40
C TYR A 72 -15.72 15.69 -3.64
N VAL A 73 -15.91 14.61 -2.90
CA VAL A 73 -14.88 14.01 -2.04
C VAL A 73 -14.72 12.53 -2.39
N THR A 74 -13.49 12.07 -2.54
CA THR A 74 -13.24 10.69 -2.97
C THR A 74 -13.50 9.64 -1.89
N LEU A 75 -13.74 10.07 -0.64
CA LEU A 75 -14.12 9.23 0.50
C LEU A 75 -15.10 10.01 1.38
N GLU A 76 -15.98 9.32 2.10
CA GLU A 76 -16.87 9.93 3.08
C GLU A 76 -16.13 10.88 4.03
N PRO A 77 -16.60 12.15 4.22
CA PRO A 77 -16.03 13.07 5.19
C PRO A 77 -16.10 12.53 6.61
N CYS A 78 -14.99 12.62 7.35
CA CYS A 78 -14.93 12.11 8.71
C CYS A 78 -15.91 12.84 9.65
N SER A 79 -16.48 12.06 10.62
CA SER A 79 -17.49 12.53 11.60
C SER A 79 -16.98 12.54 13.02
N HIS A 80 -15.74 12.10 13.28
CA HIS A 80 -15.18 12.00 14.62
C HIS A 80 -14.13 13.09 14.87
N TYR A 81 -14.05 13.55 16.12
CA TYR A 81 -13.01 14.43 16.59
C TYR A 81 -11.69 13.66 16.71
N GLY A 82 -10.70 14.08 15.94
CA GLY A 82 -9.34 13.62 16.04
C GLY A 82 -8.43 14.74 16.55
N ARG A 83 -7.32 14.99 15.84
CA ARG A 83 -6.48 16.18 16.08
C ARG A 83 -7.12 17.48 15.58
N THR A 84 -8.10 17.38 14.69
CA THR A 84 -8.86 18.47 14.11
C THR A 84 -10.35 18.15 14.21
N PRO A 85 -11.25 19.18 14.15
CA PRO A 85 -12.68 18.93 14.04
C PRO A 85 -13.03 18.09 12.81
N PRO A 86 -14.19 17.39 12.82
CA PRO A 86 -14.65 16.58 11.71
C PRO A 86 -14.78 17.36 10.40
N CYS A 87 -14.39 16.74 9.27
CA CYS A 87 -14.56 17.39 7.96
C CYS A 87 -16.04 17.62 7.61
N ALA A 88 -16.95 16.74 8.07
CA ALA A 88 -18.38 16.96 7.92
C ALA A 88 -18.86 18.26 8.56
N GLU A 89 -18.40 18.61 9.77
CA GLU A 89 -18.70 19.89 10.41
C GLU A 89 -18.12 21.07 9.64
N ALA A 90 -16.89 20.95 9.13
CA ALA A 90 -16.28 22.00 8.33
C ALA A 90 -17.09 22.29 7.05
N LEU A 91 -17.60 21.25 6.39
CA LEU A 91 -18.48 21.37 5.23
C LEU A 91 -19.83 22.02 5.59
N VAL A 92 -20.42 21.67 6.73
CA VAL A 92 -21.65 22.34 7.24
C VAL A 92 -21.41 23.84 7.46
N HIS A 93 -20.36 24.18 8.16
CA HIS A 93 -20.04 25.60 8.47
C HIS A 93 -19.69 26.42 7.22
N SER A 94 -19.18 25.80 6.16
CA SER A 94 -18.86 26.48 4.90
C SER A 94 -20.09 26.86 4.08
N GLY A 95 -21.27 26.27 4.39
CA GLY A 95 -22.50 26.55 3.68
C GLY A 95 -22.60 25.88 2.31
N VAL A 96 -21.85 24.79 2.02
CA VAL A 96 -22.07 23.95 0.84
C VAL A 96 -23.49 23.38 0.90
N THR A 97 -24.15 23.19 -0.25
CA THR A 97 -25.52 22.71 -0.32
C THR A 97 -25.65 21.26 -0.77
N ARG A 98 -24.59 20.72 -1.33
CA ARG A 98 -24.53 19.33 -1.82
C ARG A 98 -23.15 18.73 -1.57
N VAL A 99 -23.09 17.47 -1.16
CA VAL A 99 -21.85 16.69 -1.06
C VAL A 99 -22.02 15.39 -1.84
N VAL A 100 -21.08 15.13 -2.75
CA VAL A 100 -21.00 13.90 -3.54
C VAL A 100 -19.75 13.17 -3.12
N THR A 101 -19.89 11.92 -2.67
CA THR A 101 -18.75 11.08 -2.31
C THR A 101 -18.56 9.94 -3.31
N ALA A 102 -17.30 9.56 -3.55
CA ALA A 102 -17.03 8.41 -4.40
C ALA A 102 -17.37 7.10 -3.67
N MET A 103 -17.15 7.04 -2.38
CA MET A 103 -17.46 5.87 -1.56
C MET A 103 -17.72 6.25 -0.11
N THR A 104 -18.47 5.40 0.59
CA THR A 104 -18.64 5.46 2.05
C THR A 104 -17.38 4.92 2.73
N ASP A 105 -17.07 5.41 3.93
CA ASP A 105 -15.94 4.89 4.71
C ASP A 105 -16.24 3.43 5.12
N PRO A 106 -15.36 2.46 4.84
CA PRO A 106 -15.57 1.05 5.19
C PRO A 106 -15.45 0.78 6.69
N ASN A 107 -14.93 1.73 7.48
CA ASN A 107 -14.77 1.56 8.91
C ASN A 107 -16.16 1.59 9.61
N PRO A 108 -16.61 0.51 10.25
CA PRO A 108 -17.93 0.45 10.91
C PRO A 108 -18.15 1.55 11.97
N LEU A 109 -17.06 2.10 12.52
CA LEU A 109 -17.13 3.20 13.49
C LEU A 109 -17.46 4.55 12.84
N VAL A 110 -17.29 4.66 11.51
CA VAL A 110 -17.44 5.91 10.73
C VAL A 110 -18.54 5.79 9.70
N ALA A 111 -18.70 4.62 9.09
CA ALA A 111 -19.59 4.33 7.96
C ALA A 111 -20.96 5.01 8.06
N GLY A 112 -21.26 5.91 7.13
CA GLY A 112 -22.52 6.64 7.03
C GLY A 112 -22.71 7.79 8.02
N LYS A 113 -21.88 7.92 9.05
CA LYS A 113 -22.06 8.97 10.08
C LYS A 113 -21.73 10.37 9.57
N GLY A 114 -20.72 10.48 8.69
CA GLY A 114 -20.38 11.75 8.06
C GLY A 114 -21.50 12.23 7.14
N LEU A 115 -22.04 11.33 6.32
CA LEU A 115 -23.17 11.64 5.45
C LEU A 115 -24.43 11.99 6.25
N SER A 116 -24.76 11.22 7.30
CA SER A 116 -25.89 11.51 8.19
C SER A 116 -25.78 12.87 8.88
N MET A 117 -24.57 13.27 9.29
CA MET A 117 -24.33 14.60 9.89
C MET A 117 -24.60 15.71 8.88
N LEU A 118 -24.20 15.55 7.62
CA LEU A 118 -24.46 16.50 6.54
C LEU A 118 -25.95 16.61 6.24
N GLU A 119 -26.66 15.46 6.16
CA GLU A 119 -28.12 15.40 5.93
C GLU A 119 -28.90 16.07 7.06
N ALA A 120 -28.53 15.83 8.32
CA ALA A 120 -29.13 16.47 9.47
C ALA A 120 -28.99 18.00 9.46
N ALA A 121 -27.95 18.52 8.80
CA ALA A 121 -27.73 19.95 8.56
C ALA A 121 -28.43 20.47 7.29
N GLY A 122 -29.23 19.66 6.60
CA GLY A 122 -29.96 20.04 5.39
C GLY A 122 -29.13 20.01 4.10
N ILE A 123 -27.95 19.41 4.12
CA ILE A 123 -27.08 19.28 2.94
C ILE A 123 -27.50 17.99 2.19
N ARG A 124 -27.70 18.11 0.87
CA ARG A 124 -27.98 16.94 0.03
C ARG A 124 -26.72 16.09 -0.12
N THR A 125 -26.83 14.80 0.16
CA THR A 125 -25.71 13.85 0.01
C THR A 125 -26.00 12.80 -1.06
N GLU A 126 -24.96 12.36 -1.78
CA GLU A 126 -25.00 11.25 -2.73
C GLU A 126 -23.65 10.50 -2.67
N SER A 127 -23.67 9.18 -2.71
CA SER A 127 -22.46 8.33 -2.66
C SER A 127 -22.41 7.31 -3.80
N GLY A 128 -21.22 6.82 -4.17
CA GLY A 128 -21.02 5.76 -5.17
C GLY A 128 -20.48 6.25 -6.51
N LEU A 129 -20.20 7.56 -6.67
CA LEU A 129 -19.71 8.09 -7.95
C LEU A 129 -18.24 7.72 -8.17
N LEU A 130 -17.96 6.90 -9.18
CA LEU A 130 -16.63 6.37 -9.50
C LEU A 130 -16.01 5.54 -8.34
N GLU A 131 -16.85 4.84 -7.58
CA GLU A 131 -16.46 4.05 -6.40
C GLU A 131 -15.33 3.07 -6.72
N ALA A 132 -15.39 2.36 -7.84
CA ALA A 132 -14.36 1.39 -8.21
C ALA A 132 -12.96 2.03 -8.31
N GLN A 133 -12.87 3.28 -8.83
CA GLN A 133 -11.60 4.01 -8.91
C GLN A 133 -11.12 4.48 -7.53
N ALA A 134 -12.01 4.93 -6.66
CA ALA A 134 -11.68 5.33 -5.30
C ALA A 134 -11.21 4.14 -4.45
N ARG A 135 -11.86 2.98 -4.59
CA ARG A 135 -11.45 1.72 -3.95
C ARG A 135 -10.09 1.26 -4.43
N GLU A 136 -9.83 1.32 -5.75
CA GLU A 136 -8.52 0.97 -6.30
C GLU A 136 -7.41 1.85 -5.74
N LEU A 137 -7.63 3.16 -5.65
CA LEU A 137 -6.67 4.10 -5.10
C LEU A 137 -6.36 3.81 -3.62
N ASN A 138 -7.34 3.29 -2.87
CA ASN A 138 -7.26 3.05 -1.43
C ASN A 138 -7.21 1.57 -1.03
N ARG A 139 -6.82 0.67 -1.96
CA ARG A 139 -6.83 -0.80 -1.75
C ARG A 139 -6.13 -1.26 -0.46
N GLY A 140 -5.04 -0.62 -0.07
CA GLY A 140 -4.33 -0.95 1.16
C GLY A 140 -5.11 -0.53 2.41
N PHE A 141 -5.68 0.66 2.41
CA PHE A 141 -6.56 1.13 3.49
C PHE A 141 -7.78 0.21 3.63
N LEU A 142 -8.44 -0.10 2.51
CA LEU A 142 -9.60 -0.99 2.47
C LEU A 142 -9.26 -2.40 2.95
N SER A 143 -8.15 -2.98 2.46
CA SER A 143 -7.70 -4.29 2.88
C SER A 143 -7.53 -4.39 4.39
N ARG A 144 -6.89 -3.37 4.98
CA ARG A 144 -6.67 -3.30 6.43
C ARG A 144 -7.98 -3.26 7.22
N ILE A 145 -8.95 -2.49 6.77
CA ILE A 145 -10.23 -2.31 7.48
C ILE A 145 -11.19 -3.47 7.22
N GLU A 146 -11.39 -3.86 5.95
CA GLU A 146 -12.39 -4.86 5.55
C GLU A 146 -11.92 -6.30 5.78
N ARG A 147 -10.61 -6.57 5.67
CA ARG A 147 -10.05 -7.92 5.76
C ARG A 147 -9.16 -8.15 6.99
N GLY A 148 -8.88 -7.11 7.78
CA GLY A 148 -8.00 -7.18 8.94
C GLY A 148 -6.55 -7.53 8.60
N ARG A 149 -6.11 -7.36 7.33
CA ARG A 149 -4.74 -7.63 6.88
C ARG A 149 -4.27 -6.63 5.81
N PRO A 150 -2.96 -6.42 5.64
CA PRO A 150 -2.45 -5.61 4.55
C PRO A 150 -2.84 -6.16 3.17
N PHE A 151 -2.92 -5.28 2.18
CA PHE A 151 -2.82 -5.65 0.77
C PHE A 151 -1.37 -6.03 0.48
N VAL A 152 -1.15 -7.26 0.00
CA VAL A 152 0.19 -7.81 -0.25
C VAL A 152 0.49 -7.78 -1.73
N ARG A 153 1.48 -6.97 -2.10
CA ARG A 153 2.08 -6.93 -3.43
C ARG A 153 3.39 -7.74 -3.42
N LEU A 154 3.46 -8.79 -4.21
CA LEU A 154 4.67 -9.60 -4.37
C LEU A 154 5.45 -9.11 -5.60
N LYS A 155 6.61 -8.51 -5.39
CA LYS A 155 7.52 -8.11 -6.47
C LYS A 155 8.47 -9.25 -6.77
N CYS A 156 8.55 -9.62 -8.05
CA CYS A 156 9.42 -10.64 -8.56
C CYS A 156 10.33 -10.08 -9.68
N ALA A 157 11.54 -10.65 -9.79
CA ALA A 157 12.41 -10.43 -10.93
C ALA A 157 12.92 -11.79 -11.43
N ALA A 158 12.76 -12.06 -12.71
CA ALA A 158 13.13 -13.34 -13.31
C ALA A 158 13.76 -13.19 -14.70
N SER A 159 14.55 -14.17 -15.09
CA SER A 159 14.95 -14.38 -16.48
C SER A 159 13.77 -14.90 -17.32
N LEU A 160 13.94 -14.96 -18.64
CA LEU A 160 12.93 -15.46 -19.57
C LEU A 160 12.57 -16.93 -19.28
N ASP A 161 13.54 -17.73 -18.83
CA ASP A 161 13.35 -19.13 -18.38
C ASP A 161 12.95 -19.26 -16.90
N GLY A 162 12.44 -18.17 -16.29
CA GLY A 162 11.82 -18.19 -14.96
C GLY A 162 12.79 -18.40 -13.79
N LYS A 163 14.04 -17.96 -13.89
CA LYS A 163 15.04 -18.06 -12.82
C LYS A 163 15.26 -16.72 -12.11
N THR A 164 15.43 -16.78 -10.79
CA THR A 164 15.67 -15.60 -9.95
C THR A 164 17.12 -15.50 -9.45
N ALA A 165 17.93 -16.52 -9.67
CA ALA A 165 19.37 -16.55 -9.39
C ALA A 165 20.04 -17.71 -10.14
N LEU A 166 21.36 -17.69 -10.24
CA LEU A 166 22.13 -18.86 -10.61
C LEU A 166 22.09 -19.92 -9.51
N SER A 167 22.55 -21.12 -9.79
CA SER A 167 22.58 -22.24 -8.80
C SER A 167 23.44 -21.93 -7.58
N ASP A 168 24.51 -21.14 -7.74
CA ASP A 168 25.38 -20.67 -6.66
C ASP A 168 24.82 -19.48 -5.86
N GLY A 169 23.66 -18.95 -6.26
CA GLY A 169 22.95 -17.87 -5.58
C GLY A 169 23.24 -16.48 -6.12
N ARG A 170 24.16 -16.30 -7.06
CA ARG A 170 24.39 -14.98 -7.70
C ARG A 170 23.13 -14.55 -8.47
N SER A 171 22.67 -13.32 -8.22
CA SER A 171 21.45 -12.74 -8.81
C SER A 171 21.64 -11.36 -9.42
N PHE A 172 22.82 -10.78 -9.37
CA PHE A 172 23.13 -9.42 -9.86
C PHE A 172 23.51 -9.40 -11.34
N TRP A 173 22.90 -8.63 -12.20
CA TRP A 173 21.54 -8.03 -12.14
C TRP A 173 20.73 -8.79 -13.19
N ILE A 174 19.62 -9.39 -12.80
CA ILE A 174 18.74 -10.07 -13.75
C ILE A 174 18.07 -9.02 -14.63
N THR A 175 17.38 -8.05 -14.00
CA THR A 175 16.64 -6.98 -14.68
C THR A 175 17.46 -5.72 -14.85
N GLY A 176 17.07 -4.89 -15.82
CA GLY A 176 17.72 -3.64 -16.18
C GLY A 176 17.52 -2.52 -15.16
N GLU A 177 18.14 -1.37 -15.44
CA GLU A 177 18.12 -0.18 -14.59
C GLU A 177 16.71 0.40 -14.49
N ALA A 178 16.01 0.54 -15.62
CA ALA A 178 14.65 1.06 -15.67
C ALA A 178 13.66 0.26 -14.79
N ALA A 179 13.77 -1.08 -14.77
CA ALA A 179 12.97 -1.92 -13.87
C ALA A 179 13.32 -1.67 -12.39
N ARG A 180 14.61 -1.45 -12.06
CA ARG A 180 15.03 -1.12 -10.68
C ARG A 180 14.57 0.27 -10.25
N GLU A 181 14.46 1.23 -11.15
CA GLU A 181 13.88 2.56 -10.88
C GLU A 181 12.37 2.45 -10.64
N ASP A 182 11.65 1.68 -11.44
CA ASP A 182 10.22 1.45 -11.24
C ASP A 182 9.91 0.78 -9.89
N VAL A 183 10.78 -0.12 -9.41
CA VAL A 183 10.67 -0.70 -8.06
C VAL A 183 10.72 0.37 -6.96
N GLN A 184 11.43 1.50 -7.16
CA GLN A 184 11.42 2.59 -6.18
C GLN A 184 10.03 3.23 -6.05
N ILE A 185 9.27 3.29 -7.15
CA ILE A 185 7.87 3.75 -7.13
C ILE A 185 7.01 2.78 -6.31
N LEU A 186 7.16 1.46 -6.53
CA LEU A 186 6.44 0.46 -5.74
C LEU A 186 6.74 0.58 -4.23
N ARG A 187 8.01 0.84 -3.88
CA ARG A 187 8.42 1.08 -2.49
C ARG A 187 7.78 2.33 -1.91
N ALA A 188 7.78 3.44 -2.66
CA ALA A 188 7.20 4.71 -2.22
C ALA A 188 5.68 4.61 -1.99
N GLU A 189 4.96 3.85 -2.81
CA GLU A 189 3.53 3.60 -2.67
C GLU A 189 3.19 2.73 -1.45
N SER A 190 4.11 1.83 -1.05
CA SER A 190 3.88 0.85 0.00
C SER A 190 4.10 1.43 1.41
N CYS A 191 3.37 0.92 2.40
CA CYS A 191 3.59 1.27 3.81
C CYS A 191 4.89 0.66 4.33
N ALA A 192 5.19 -0.56 3.86
CA ALA A 192 6.38 -1.30 4.24
C ALA A 192 6.91 -2.16 3.09
N VAL A 193 8.22 -2.40 3.11
CA VAL A 193 8.91 -3.41 2.29
C VAL A 193 9.29 -4.58 3.19
N LEU A 194 8.78 -5.76 2.86
CA LEU A 194 9.01 -6.98 3.64
C LEU A 194 9.99 -7.90 2.92
N THR A 195 10.97 -8.40 3.66
CA THR A 195 11.93 -9.39 3.17
C THR A 195 12.21 -10.48 4.20
N GLY A 196 12.93 -11.52 3.78
CA GLY A 196 13.45 -12.55 4.68
C GLY A 196 14.92 -12.33 5.00
N ILE A 197 15.39 -12.90 6.11
CA ILE A 197 16.78 -12.80 6.57
C ILE A 197 17.78 -13.26 5.50
N GLY A 198 17.44 -14.23 4.68
CA GLY A 198 18.32 -14.70 3.61
C GLY A 198 18.71 -13.61 2.61
N THR A 199 17.77 -12.70 2.27
CA THR A 199 18.07 -11.55 1.41
C THR A 199 18.99 -10.55 2.13
N VAL A 200 18.78 -10.33 3.43
CA VAL A 200 19.63 -9.42 4.21
C VAL A 200 21.07 -9.91 4.28
N LEU A 201 21.25 -11.21 4.53
CA LEU A 201 22.59 -11.83 4.61
C LEU A 201 23.30 -11.87 3.26
N ALA A 202 22.56 -12.05 2.16
CA ALA A 202 23.14 -12.13 0.81
C ALA A 202 23.48 -10.75 0.24
N ASP A 203 22.58 -9.76 0.39
CA ASP A 203 22.62 -8.52 -0.39
C ASP A 203 22.85 -7.26 0.46
N ASN A 204 22.74 -7.34 1.80
CA ASN A 204 22.77 -6.20 2.71
C ASN A 204 21.99 -4.99 2.15
N PRO A 205 20.70 -5.14 1.83
CA PRO A 205 19.93 -4.15 1.11
C PRO A 205 19.51 -2.99 2.03
N LYS A 206 19.26 -1.80 1.45
CA LYS A 206 18.64 -0.67 2.18
C LYS A 206 17.12 -0.74 2.26
N LEU A 207 16.45 -1.32 1.28
CA LEU A 207 14.98 -1.42 1.15
C LEU A 207 14.24 -0.07 1.29
N ASN A 208 14.89 1.01 0.95
CA ASN A 208 14.35 2.39 0.98
C ASN A 208 14.13 2.95 -0.43
N VAL A 209 13.43 4.09 -0.51
CA VAL A 209 13.32 4.91 -1.72
C VAL A 209 14.56 5.81 -1.80
N ARG A 210 15.27 5.81 -2.95
CA ARG A 210 16.51 6.57 -3.12
C ARG A 210 16.71 7.19 -4.51
N SER A 211 15.81 6.90 -5.45
CA SER A 211 15.90 7.46 -6.81
C SER A 211 15.23 8.82 -6.95
N PHE A 212 14.40 9.21 -5.99
CA PHE A 212 13.74 10.51 -5.94
C PHE A 212 13.40 10.92 -4.50
N PRO A 213 13.22 12.23 -4.22
CA PRO A 213 12.79 12.72 -2.93
C PRO A 213 11.38 12.21 -2.56
N THR A 214 11.18 11.78 -1.31
CA THR A 214 9.87 11.38 -0.80
C THR A 214 9.63 11.95 0.60
N LEU A 215 8.39 12.32 0.89
CA LEU A 215 7.99 12.83 2.22
C LEU A 215 7.94 11.73 3.29
N ARG A 216 7.94 10.46 2.88
CA ARG A 216 7.89 9.30 3.75
C ARG A 216 8.69 8.15 3.16
N GLN A 217 9.53 7.53 3.97
CA GLN A 217 10.14 6.25 3.64
C GLN A 217 9.20 5.10 4.05
N PRO A 218 9.14 3.98 3.30
CA PRO A 218 8.46 2.77 3.76
C PRO A 218 9.18 2.19 4.98
N ALA A 219 8.43 1.59 5.90
CA ALA A 219 9.04 0.76 6.93
C ALA A 219 9.71 -0.48 6.31
N ARG A 220 10.73 -1.02 6.96
CA ARG A 220 11.40 -2.25 6.53
C ARG A 220 10.99 -3.38 7.47
N ILE A 221 10.51 -4.49 6.94
CA ILE A 221 10.10 -5.66 7.74
C ILE A 221 11.02 -6.83 7.38
N VAL A 222 11.68 -7.40 8.37
CA VAL A 222 12.56 -8.55 8.21
C VAL A 222 11.99 -9.75 8.95
N LEU A 223 11.72 -10.84 8.21
CA LEU A 223 11.36 -12.12 8.81
C LEU A 223 12.63 -12.90 9.13
N ASP A 224 12.96 -12.98 10.43
CA ASP A 224 14.18 -13.58 10.94
C ASP A 224 13.89 -14.49 12.15
N SER A 225 13.35 -15.67 11.89
CA SER A 225 12.91 -16.59 12.95
C SER A 225 14.00 -16.90 13.99
N ARG A 226 15.28 -16.80 13.64
CA ARG A 226 16.43 -17.15 14.50
C ARG A 226 17.25 -15.95 14.96
N LEU A 227 16.82 -14.72 14.62
CA LEU A 227 17.52 -13.47 14.96
C LEU A 227 18.98 -13.44 14.46
N GLN A 228 19.18 -13.80 13.20
CA GLN A 228 20.51 -13.88 12.56
C GLN A 228 20.98 -12.55 11.95
N ILE A 229 20.12 -11.51 11.95
CA ILE A 229 20.42 -10.20 11.36
C ILE A 229 21.73 -9.63 11.94
N PRO A 230 22.71 -9.25 11.10
CA PRO A 230 23.94 -8.62 11.58
C PRO A 230 23.66 -7.23 12.15
N LEU A 231 24.32 -6.88 13.27
CA LEU A 231 24.14 -5.57 13.91
C LEU A 231 24.73 -4.41 13.10
N ASP A 232 25.64 -4.70 12.19
CA ASP A 232 26.30 -3.76 11.29
C ASP A 232 25.68 -3.69 9.90
N CYS A 233 24.60 -4.46 9.65
CA CYS A 233 23.92 -4.39 8.36
C CYS A 233 23.13 -3.07 8.18
N ARG A 234 22.89 -2.70 6.91
CA ARG A 234 22.23 -1.43 6.58
C ARG A 234 20.83 -1.28 7.15
N LEU A 235 20.09 -2.35 7.37
CA LEU A 235 18.75 -2.28 7.96
C LEU A 235 18.79 -1.97 9.46
N VAL A 236 19.93 -2.19 10.12
CA VAL A 236 20.16 -1.87 11.52
C VAL A 236 20.80 -0.49 11.68
N THR A 237 21.77 -0.15 10.83
CA THR A 237 22.58 1.08 10.98
C THR A 237 21.98 2.31 10.28
N ASP A 238 21.14 2.11 9.27
CA ASP A 238 20.49 3.20 8.52
C ASP A 238 19.17 3.61 9.20
N THR A 239 19.11 4.84 9.71
CA THR A 239 17.98 5.38 10.49
C THR A 239 16.91 6.07 9.63
N ASP A 240 17.09 6.15 8.30
CA ASP A 240 16.16 6.85 7.39
C ASP A 240 14.75 6.24 7.36
N SER A 241 14.63 4.95 7.73
CA SER A 241 13.38 4.22 7.73
C SER A 241 13.19 3.42 9.03
N PRO A 242 11.98 3.32 9.58
CA PRO A 242 11.71 2.40 10.68
C PRO A 242 11.95 0.95 10.24
N THR A 243 12.51 0.14 11.12
CA THR A 243 12.76 -1.29 10.86
C THR A 243 12.00 -2.15 11.86
N VAL A 244 11.25 -3.13 11.36
CA VAL A 244 10.53 -4.12 12.15
C VAL A 244 11.20 -5.47 11.96
N ILE A 245 11.71 -6.05 13.02
CA ILE A 245 12.31 -7.40 13.02
C ILE A 245 11.29 -8.35 13.64
N VAL A 246 10.86 -9.35 12.86
CA VAL A 246 9.96 -10.38 13.33
C VAL A 246 10.76 -11.64 13.62
N THR A 247 10.74 -12.10 14.88
CA THR A 247 11.58 -13.22 15.31
C THR A 247 10.88 -14.15 16.29
N LEU A 248 11.33 -15.40 16.35
CA LEU A 248 10.92 -16.40 17.34
C LEU A 248 12.02 -16.62 18.40
N SER A 249 13.16 -15.94 18.25
CA SER A 249 14.31 -16.08 19.15
C SER A 249 14.02 -15.58 20.55
N SER A 250 14.57 -16.27 21.55
CA SER A 250 14.62 -15.87 22.95
C SER A 250 16.02 -15.42 23.40
N ASP A 251 16.92 -15.14 22.47
CA ASP A 251 18.27 -14.62 22.77
C ASP A 251 18.16 -13.18 23.28
N GLU A 252 18.06 -13.05 24.61
CA GLU A 252 17.88 -11.78 25.30
C GLU A 252 19.04 -10.80 25.03
N GLN A 253 20.27 -11.29 24.89
CA GLN A 253 21.43 -10.45 24.61
C GLN A 253 21.30 -9.77 23.22
N ARG A 254 20.92 -10.54 22.20
CA ARG A 254 20.70 -10.00 20.84
C ARG A 254 19.46 -9.11 20.76
N LEU A 255 18.39 -9.49 21.46
CA LEU A 255 17.16 -8.68 21.55
C LEU A 255 17.47 -7.31 22.15
N GLN A 256 18.22 -7.28 23.26
CA GLN A 256 18.63 -6.04 23.93
C GLN A 256 19.53 -5.18 23.02
N ALA A 257 20.51 -5.79 22.34
CA ALA A 257 21.40 -5.09 21.43
C ALA A 257 20.64 -4.43 20.27
N LEU A 258 19.62 -5.09 19.70
CA LEU A 258 18.79 -4.53 18.64
C LEU A 258 17.80 -3.46 19.15
N SER A 259 17.27 -3.65 20.37
CA SER A 259 16.35 -2.68 20.98
C SER A 259 17.04 -1.37 21.40
N ALA A 260 18.36 -1.32 21.40
CA ALA A 260 19.11 -0.08 21.61
C ALA A 260 19.00 0.92 20.43
N PHE A 261 18.55 0.47 19.27
CA PHE A 261 18.29 1.31 18.10
C PHE A 261 16.84 1.81 18.11
N GLU A 262 16.61 3.10 18.32
CA GLU A 262 15.25 3.70 18.44
C GLU A 262 14.33 3.45 17.24
N HIS A 263 14.88 3.32 16.03
CA HIS A 263 14.12 3.06 14.80
C HIS A 263 13.80 1.57 14.61
N ILE A 264 14.28 0.67 15.50
CA ILE A 264 14.02 -0.76 15.43
C ILE A 264 12.89 -1.15 16.38
N ARG A 265 11.90 -1.84 15.85
CA ARG A 265 10.85 -2.51 16.61
C ARG A 265 10.96 -4.02 16.44
N ILE A 266 10.94 -4.75 17.52
CA ILE A 266 10.95 -6.22 17.51
C ILE A 266 9.53 -6.73 17.77
N ILE A 267 9.09 -7.68 16.94
CA ILE A 267 7.83 -8.42 17.09
C ILE A 267 8.17 -9.88 17.33
N ARG A 268 7.58 -10.45 18.36
CA ARG A 268 7.70 -11.87 18.69
C ARG A 268 6.30 -12.52 18.62
N PRO A 269 5.89 -13.02 17.43
CA PRO A 269 4.61 -13.68 17.32
C PRO A 269 4.60 -14.96 18.18
N SER A 270 3.47 -15.24 18.83
CA SER A 270 3.28 -16.43 19.64
C SER A 270 3.11 -17.71 18.80
N GLU A 271 2.67 -17.55 17.56
CA GLU A 271 2.38 -18.65 16.65
C GLU A 271 3.51 -18.87 15.65
N HIS A 272 3.89 -20.12 15.52
CA HIS A 272 4.87 -20.55 14.53
C HIS A 272 4.51 -21.92 13.93
N ILE A 273 4.99 -22.19 12.72
CA ILE A 273 4.85 -23.49 12.05
C ILE A 273 6.25 -24.07 11.82
N ASN A 274 6.56 -25.19 12.45
CA ASN A 274 7.84 -25.88 12.30
C ASN A 274 9.07 -24.97 12.53
N GLY A 275 9.02 -24.09 13.55
CA GLY A 275 10.09 -23.14 13.87
C GLY A 275 10.24 -21.99 12.87
N ARG A 276 9.21 -21.74 12.06
CA ARG A 276 9.11 -20.58 11.14
C ARG A 276 7.95 -19.68 11.55
N ILE A 277 8.09 -18.40 11.32
CA ILE A 277 7.03 -17.42 11.54
C ILE A 277 5.80 -17.83 10.72
N ASN A 278 4.64 -17.91 11.38
CA ASN A 278 3.35 -18.15 10.74
C ASN A 278 2.89 -16.86 10.05
N LEU A 279 2.85 -16.85 8.70
CA LEU A 279 2.48 -15.66 7.94
C LEU A 279 1.00 -15.30 8.12
N LEU A 280 0.11 -16.30 8.26
CA LEU A 280 -1.32 -16.07 8.44
C LEU A 280 -1.61 -15.31 9.74
N SER A 281 -0.91 -15.63 10.83
CA SER A 281 -1.07 -14.93 12.11
C SER A 281 -0.28 -13.61 12.18
N LEU A 282 0.75 -13.45 11.35
CA LEU A 282 1.53 -12.20 11.29
C LEU A 282 0.77 -11.08 10.57
N MET A 283 0.03 -11.39 9.48
CA MET A 283 -0.61 -10.35 8.67
C MET A 283 -1.59 -9.48 9.46
N PRO A 284 -2.47 -10.01 10.32
CA PRO A 284 -3.31 -9.17 11.20
C PRO A 284 -2.49 -8.25 12.11
N GLN A 285 -1.42 -8.74 12.70
CA GLN A 285 -0.54 -7.92 13.55
C GLN A 285 0.09 -6.75 12.78
N LEU A 286 0.45 -6.96 11.52
CA LEU A 286 0.95 -5.87 10.67
C LEU A 286 -0.16 -4.85 10.36
N ALA A 287 -1.41 -5.28 10.18
CA ALA A 287 -2.55 -4.37 10.00
C ALA A 287 -2.81 -3.52 11.25
N GLU A 288 -2.74 -4.11 12.44
CA GLU A 288 -2.84 -3.40 13.73
C GLU A 288 -1.75 -2.33 13.91
N LEU A 289 -0.55 -2.57 13.38
CA LEU A 289 0.53 -1.59 13.32
C LEU A 289 0.32 -0.48 12.29
N GLY A 290 -0.80 -0.51 11.54
CA GLY A 290 -1.16 0.50 10.56
C GLY A 290 -0.66 0.21 9.14
N PHE A 291 -0.02 -0.93 8.89
CA PHE A 291 0.43 -1.26 7.54
C PHE A 291 -0.75 -1.68 6.65
N GLY A 292 -1.13 -0.83 5.70
CA GLY A 292 -2.19 -1.10 4.73
C GLY A 292 -1.69 -1.79 3.46
N GLU A 293 -0.54 -1.38 2.92
CA GLU A 293 0.10 -2.00 1.74
C GLU A 293 1.50 -2.50 2.10
N VAL A 294 1.79 -3.76 1.82
CA VAL A 294 3.10 -4.39 2.04
C VAL A 294 3.66 -4.89 0.71
N LEU A 295 4.83 -4.37 0.34
CA LEU A 295 5.61 -4.86 -0.80
C LEU A 295 6.54 -5.98 -0.32
N VAL A 296 6.34 -7.19 -0.81
CA VAL A 296 7.23 -8.32 -0.54
C VAL A 296 8.33 -8.35 -1.59
N GLU A 297 9.57 -8.10 -1.18
CA GLU A 297 10.78 -8.25 -1.97
C GLU A 297 11.63 -9.36 -1.36
N ALA A 298 11.49 -10.59 -1.85
CA ALA A 298 12.08 -11.76 -1.22
C ALA A 298 12.52 -12.80 -2.25
N GLY A 299 13.40 -13.69 -1.81
CA GLY A 299 13.79 -14.86 -2.61
C GLY A 299 12.66 -15.90 -2.71
N SER A 300 12.87 -16.87 -3.57
CA SER A 300 11.90 -17.91 -3.96
C SER A 300 11.19 -18.58 -2.77
N THR A 301 11.91 -18.89 -1.70
CA THR A 301 11.35 -19.58 -0.52
C THR A 301 10.25 -18.78 0.16
N LEU A 302 10.50 -17.51 0.47
CA LEU A 302 9.52 -16.66 1.16
C LEU A 302 8.39 -16.23 0.20
N ALA A 303 8.71 -15.92 -1.06
CA ALA A 303 7.71 -15.64 -2.09
C ALA A 303 6.74 -16.82 -2.27
N SER A 304 7.26 -18.06 -2.31
CA SER A 304 6.44 -19.26 -2.38
C SER A 304 5.59 -19.50 -1.15
N ALA A 305 6.08 -19.16 0.06
CA ALA A 305 5.28 -19.25 1.28
C ALA A 305 4.07 -18.32 1.23
N PHE A 306 4.26 -17.05 0.84
CA PHE A 306 3.14 -16.09 0.66
C PHE A 306 2.11 -16.58 -0.36
N LEU A 307 2.55 -17.20 -1.47
CA LEU A 307 1.65 -17.76 -2.48
C LEU A 307 0.89 -18.98 -1.96
N LYS A 308 1.57 -19.91 -1.28
CA LYS A 308 0.96 -21.12 -0.68
C LYS A 308 -0.12 -20.77 0.33
N ASP A 309 0.14 -19.77 1.17
CA ASP A 309 -0.80 -19.32 2.20
C ASP A 309 -1.92 -18.43 1.62
N GLY A 310 -1.94 -18.19 0.30
CA GLY A 310 -2.97 -17.40 -0.37
C GLY A 310 -2.97 -15.92 -0.01
N LEU A 311 -1.88 -15.41 0.55
CA LEU A 311 -1.75 -14.06 1.08
C LEU A 311 -1.49 -12.99 0.03
N VAL A 312 -1.01 -13.37 -1.17
CA VAL A 312 -0.67 -12.44 -2.24
C VAL A 312 -1.95 -11.93 -2.92
N ASP A 313 -2.09 -10.63 -3.03
CA ASP A 313 -3.20 -9.95 -3.71
C ASP A 313 -2.79 -9.50 -5.12
N GLU A 314 -1.53 -9.11 -5.30
CA GLU A 314 -0.98 -8.65 -6.59
C GLU A 314 0.46 -9.16 -6.77
N ILE A 315 0.78 -9.63 -7.97
CA ILE A 315 2.15 -9.96 -8.38
C ILE A 315 2.62 -8.90 -9.37
N VAL A 316 3.80 -8.34 -9.14
CA VAL A 316 4.50 -7.48 -10.11
C VAL A 316 5.78 -8.21 -10.53
N LEU A 317 5.73 -8.81 -11.70
CA LEU A 317 6.85 -9.55 -12.29
C LEU A 317 7.61 -8.68 -13.28
N TYR A 318 8.91 -8.53 -13.05
CA TYR A 318 9.85 -7.98 -14.04
C TYR A 318 10.58 -9.16 -14.69
N GLN A 319 10.38 -9.35 -15.98
CA GLN A 319 10.99 -10.44 -16.73
C GLN A 319 12.03 -9.91 -17.70
N ALA A 320 13.26 -10.33 -17.50
CA ALA A 320 14.39 -9.94 -18.35
C ALA A 320 14.53 -10.88 -19.55
N PRO A 321 14.98 -10.39 -20.73
CA PRO A 321 15.26 -11.20 -21.92
C PRO A 321 16.61 -11.92 -21.77
N LYS A 322 16.77 -12.69 -20.69
CA LYS A 322 17.97 -13.47 -20.36
C LYS A 322 17.62 -14.92 -20.10
N LEU A 323 18.52 -15.83 -20.37
CA LEU A 323 18.40 -17.24 -20.03
C LEU A 323 19.48 -17.59 -19.02
N LEU A 324 19.09 -18.13 -17.86
CA LEU A 324 20.00 -18.50 -16.78
C LEU A 324 20.22 -20.02 -16.65
N GLY A 325 19.44 -20.84 -17.37
CA GLY A 325 19.58 -22.31 -17.37
C GLY A 325 19.22 -22.93 -16.03
N ALA A 326 20.11 -23.73 -15.45
CA ALA A 326 19.88 -24.50 -14.21
C ALA A 326 19.88 -23.63 -12.93
N GLY A 327 19.36 -22.38 -12.99
CA GLY A 327 19.28 -21.47 -11.86
C GLY A 327 18.16 -21.80 -10.88
N LYS A 328 18.07 -21.01 -9.78
CA LYS A 328 16.99 -21.11 -8.79
C LYS A 328 15.66 -20.66 -9.42
N PRO A 329 14.57 -21.45 -9.27
CA PRO A 329 13.27 -21.09 -9.85
C PRO A 329 12.70 -19.87 -9.15
N LEU A 330 11.85 -19.14 -9.88
CA LEU A 330 11.14 -17.97 -9.35
C LEU A 330 10.26 -18.35 -8.15
N PHE A 331 9.55 -19.47 -8.26
CA PHE A 331 8.73 -20.05 -7.19
C PHE A 331 9.05 -21.54 -7.02
N SER A 332 8.98 -21.98 -5.77
CA SER A 332 9.10 -23.38 -5.36
C SER A 332 7.74 -23.85 -4.82
N LEU A 333 6.82 -24.13 -5.74
CA LEU A 333 5.46 -24.57 -5.46
C LEU A 333 5.32 -26.05 -5.77
N PRO A 334 4.40 -26.79 -5.09
CA PRO A 334 4.05 -28.14 -5.48
C PRO A 334 3.41 -28.15 -6.87
N GLU A 335 3.49 -29.28 -7.54
CA GLU A 335 2.77 -29.49 -8.81
C GLU A 335 1.26 -29.30 -8.60
N ASN A 336 0.62 -28.64 -9.57
CA ASN A 336 -0.82 -28.42 -9.60
C ASN A 336 -1.37 -28.75 -11.00
N PRO A 337 -1.65 -30.04 -11.32
CA PRO A 337 -2.17 -30.43 -12.62
C PRO A 337 -3.51 -29.75 -12.96
N ALA A 338 -4.33 -29.44 -11.96
CA ALA A 338 -5.60 -28.75 -12.18
C ALA A 338 -5.43 -27.33 -12.75
N ALA A 339 -4.28 -26.70 -12.57
CA ALA A 339 -3.99 -25.40 -13.14
C ALA A 339 -3.91 -25.43 -14.68
N LEU A 340 -3.67 -26.59 -15.29
CA LEU A 340 -3.69 -26.76 -16.75
C LEU A 340 -5.12 -26.76 -17.33
N LEU A 341 -6.12 -27.02 -16.48
CA LEU A 341 -7.52 -27.18 -16.87
C LEU A 341 -8.38 -25.96 -16.49
N SER A 342 -7.78 -24.91 -15.94
CA SER A 342 -8.47 -23.71 -15.47
C SER A 342 -7.70 -22.45 -15.84
N ASP A 343 -8.39 -21.32 -15.90
CA ASP A 343 -7.77 -19.98 -16.09
C ASP A 343 -6.91 -19.52 -14.91
N GLY A 344 -6.80 -20.35 -13.87
CA GLY A 344 -6.08 -20.02 -12.65
C GLY A 344 -6.69 -18.83 -11.86
N PRO A 345 -6.11 -18.52 -10.66
CA PRO A 345 -6.63 -17.47 -9.78
C PRO A 345 -6.16 -16.06 -10.16
N TRP A 346 -5.34 -15.91 -11.19
CA TRP A 346 -4.70 -14.65 -11.55
C TRP A 346 -5.29 -14.05 -12.82
N GLN A 347 -5.45 -12.72 -12.83
CA GLN A 347 -5.87 -11.95 -13.99
C GLN A 347 -4.79 -10.92 -14.33
N SER A 348 -4.39 -10.86 -15.59
CA SER A 348 -3.50 -9.82 -16.10
C SER A 348 -4.18 -8.45 -16.01
N GLN A 349 -3.52 -7.49 -15.36
CA GLN A 349 -3.95 -6.10 -15.31
C GLN A 349 -3.22 -5.25 -16.36
N SER A 350 -1.91 -5.44 -16.48
CA SER A 350 -1.09 -4.80 -17.49
C SER A 350 0.14 -5.65 -17.82
N ALA A 351 0.64 -5.46 -19.05
CA ALA A 351 1.96 -5.92 -19.47
C ALA A 351 2.58 -4.79 -20.30
N GLU A 352 3.73 -4.30 -19.86
CA GLU A 352 4.39 -3.15 -20.47
C GLU A 352 5.91 -3.36 -20.56
N ILE A 353 6.54 -2.76 -21.56
CA ILE A 353 7.99 -2.79 -21.73
C ILE A 353 8.59 -1.69 -20.86
N ILE A 354 9.56 -2.07 -20.00
CA ILE A 354 10.32 -1.14 -19.16
C ILE A 354 11.82 -1.33 -19.45
N GLY A 355 12.39 -0.44 -20.22
CA GLY A 355 13.73 -0.60 -20.76
C GLY A 355 13.80 -1.82 -21.68
N GLN A 356 14.55 -2.85 -21.29
CA GLN A 356 14.63 -4.14 -22.00
C GLN A 356 13.75 -5.23 -21.37
N ASP A 357 13.15 -4.96 -20.20
CA ASP A 357 12.37 -5.92 -19.45
C ASP A 357 10.88 -5.78 -19.73
N ILE A 358 10.11 -6.82 -19.40
CA ILE A 358 8.65 -6.74 -19.36
C ILE A 358 8.22 -6.66 -17.90
N LYS A 359 7.43 -5.65 -17.56
CA LYS A 359 6.69 -5.57 -16.30
C LYS A 359 5.30 -6.15 -16.52
N TRP A 360 4.96 -7.19 -15.79
CA TRP A 360 3.65 -7.82 -15.83
C TRP A 360 2.99 -7.69 -14.45
N VAL A 361 1.82 -7.06 -14.42
CA VAL A 361 1.01 -6.92 -13.21
C VAL A 361 -0.14 -7.91 -13.27
N LEU A 362 -0.19 -8.78 -12.28
CA LEU A 362 -1.22 -9.80 -12.13
C LEU A 362 -1.96 -9.59 -10.82
N ARG A 363 -3.28 -9.63 -10.84
CA ARG A 363 -4.11 -9.50 -9.64
C ARG A 363 -4.91 -10.78 -9.41
N LYS A 364 -5.08 -11.14 -8.13
CA LYS A 364 -5.94 -12.26 -7.77
C LYS A 364 -7.39 -11.92 -8.12
N LYS A 365 -8.06 -12.84 -8.82
CA LYS A 365 -9.49 -12.71 -9.13
C LYS A 365 -10.28 -12.61 -7.81
N SER A 366 -11.24 -11.68 -7.73
CA SER A 366 -12.21 -11.68 -6.64
C SER A 366 -13.06 -12.95 -6.77
N VAL A 367 -13.20 -13.69 -5.68
CA VAL A 367 -14.08 -14.86 -5.60
C VAL A 367 -15.50 -14.37 -5.38
#